data_e2a97321e0cfa78f807f66670406ca4c
#
_entry.id   e2a97321e0cfa78f807f66670406ca4c
#
_cell.length_a   1.000
_cell.length_b   1.000
_cell.length_c   1.000
_cell.angle_alpha   90.00
_cell.angle_beta   90.00
_cell.angle_gamma   90.00
#
_symmetry.space_group_name_H-M   'P 1'
#
loop_
_entity.id
_entity.type
_entity.pdbx_description
1 polymer ?
#
loop_
_entity_poly.entity_id
_entity_poly.type
_entity_poly.pdbx_seq_one_letter_code
_entity_poly.pdbx_strand_id
1 'polypeptide(L)'
;RANLGLMAGNYAQYNLSSEPNWAQLIYEANIGIKLSKNQNLWLDAGILPSHIGFESAIGADCWTTTRSIAAENSPYYETGIKVGYTTANDQLHLAFLVVNGWQRIKKPDYIQSPSVGLQLNYKANDKLTFNYSNFIGTDQPDSLHSIRTFHNVFMQFLPARQLGLIFSFDIGTDKYNLKEYGIWHSPVLILRYPLNEK
;
A
#
# COMPACT_ATOMS: atom_id res chain seq x y z
N ARG A 1 -2.43 -19.77 -5.58
CA ARG A 1 -3.06 -18.66 -6.32
C ARG A 1 -2.04 -17.95 -7.19
N ALA A 2 -2.49 -17.37 -8.30
CA ALA A 2 -1.66 -16.52 -9.15
C ALA A 2 -2.51 -15.38 -9.67
N ASN A 3 -1.93 -14.18 -9.73
CA ASN A 3 -2.58 -12.98 -10.24
C ASN A 3 -1.68 -12.35 -11.31
N LEU A 4 -2.29 -11.91 -12.40
CA LEU A 4 -1.66 -11.10 -13.43
C LEU A 4 -2.64 -10.00 -13.84
N GLY A 5 -2.29 -8.77 -13.55
CA GLY A 5 -2.99 -7.56 -13.96
C GLY A 5 -2.11 -6.73 -14.87
N LEU A 6 -2.65 -6.33 -16.01
CA LEU A 6 -1.98 -5.44 -16.95
C LEU A 6 -2.69 -4.10 -16.97
N MET A 7 -1.94 -3.04 -17.22
CA MET A 7 -2.47 -1.68 -17.37
C MET A 7 -1.83 -0.98 -18.56
N ALA A 8 -2.53 0.00 -19.11
CA ALA A 8 -2.02 0.82 -20.19
C ALA A 8 -2.57 2.25 -20.08
N GLY A 9 -1.87 3.21 -20.67
CA GLY A 9 -2.28 4.60 -20.71
C GLY A 9 -1.33 5.54 -19.96
N ASN A 10 -1.62 6.82 -20.03
CA ASN A 10 -0.76 7.88 -19.52
C ASN A 10 -0.50 7.73 -18.00
N TYR A 11 -1.51 7.30 -17.25
CA TYR A 11 -1.38 7.11 -15.81
C TYR A 11 -0.30 6.07 -15.46
N ALA A 12 -0.33 4.91 -16.14
CA ALA A 12 0.66 3.87 -15.96
C ALA A 12 2.07 4.39 -16.31
N GLN A 13 2.21 5.08 -17.43
CA GLN A 13 3.48 5.65 -17.88
C GLN A 13 4.06 6.67 -16.89
N TYR A 14 3.23 7.52 -16.30
CA TYR A 14 3.67 8.50 -15.30
C TYR A 14 4.07 7.84 -13.98
N ASN A 15 3.21 7.00 -13.43
CA ASN A 15 3.45 6.42 -12.11
C ASN A 15 4.55 5.36 -12.09
N LEU A 16 4.82 4.70 -13.25
CA LEU A 16 5.89 3.74 -13.41
C LEU A 16 7.05 4.27 -14.25
N SER A 17 7.17 5.58 -14.44
CA SER A 17 8.21 6.20 -15.29
C SER A 17 9.65 5.86 -14.84
N SER A 18 9.86 5.58 -13.56
CA SER A 18 11.16 5.16 -13.04
C SER A 18 11.47 3.67 -13.24
N GLU A 19 10.49 2.90 -13.72
CA GLU A 19 10.64 1.46 -13.96
C GLU A 19 11.06 1.16 -15.41
N PRO A 20 11.68 0.01 -15.67
CA PRO A 20 11.97 -0.43 -17.04
C PRO A 20 10.69 -0.51 -17.90
N ASN A 21 10.79 -0.25 -19.20
CA ASN A 21 9.65 -0.21 -20.11
C ASN A 21 8.76 -1.48 -20.05
N TRP A 22 9.37 -2.66 -19.87
CA TRP A 22 8.62 -3.91 -19.74
C TRP A 22 7.76 -3.97 -18.47
N ALA A 23 8.18 -3.28 -17.41
CA ALA A 23 7.47 -3.27 -16.12
C ALA A 23 6.33 -2.25 -16.08
N GLN A 24 6.37 -1.20 -16.91
CA GLN A 24 5.39 -0.11 -16.91
C GLN A 24 3.98 -0.53 -17.30
N LEU A 25 3.81 -1.72 -17.86
CA LEU A 25 2.50 -2.28 -18.23
C LEU A 25 1.94 -3.27 -17.19
N ILE A 26 2.69 -3.55 -16.12
CA ILE A 26 2.31 -4.55 -15.12
C ILE A 26 1.69 -3.83 -13.91
N TYR A 27 0.40 -4.06 -13.66
CA TYR A 27 -0.28 -3.61 -12.46
C TYR A 27 0.05 -4.52 -11.26
N GLU A 28 -0.08 -5.83 -11.46
CA GLU A 28 0.32 -6.87 -10.51
C GLU A 28 0.78 -8.12 -11.26
N ALA A 29 1.74 -8.84 -10.70
CA ALA A 29 2.18 -10.15 -11.17
C ALA A 29 2.75 -10.94 -9.99
N ASN A 30 1.93 -11.78 -9.40
CA ASN A 30 2.32 -12.49 -8.19
C ASN A 30 1.76 -13.91 -8.14
N ILE A 31 2.45 -14.74 -7.35
CA ILE A 31 2.03 -16.09 -7.01
C ILE A 31 1.96 -16.24 -5.50
N GLY A 32 1.06 -17.07 -5.02
CA GLY A 32 0.92 -17.33 -3.59
C GLY A 32 0.71 -18.82 -3.29
N ILE A 33 1.36 -19.27 -2.23
CA ILE A 33 1.16 -20.61 -1.68
C ILE A 33 0.55 -20.52 -0.28
N LYS A 34 -0.35 -21.42 0.02
CA LYS A 34 -0.95 -21.53 1.35
C LYS A 34 0.00 -22.31 2.25
N LEU A 35 0.47 -21.69 3.34
CA LEU A 35 1.45 -22.28 4.24
C LEU A 35 0.82 -23.22 5.28
N SER A 36 -0.48 -23.10 5.52
CA SER A 36 -1.20 -23.92 6.51
C SER A 36 -2.49 -24.48 5.91
N LYS A 37 -2.79 -25.76 6.17
CA LYS A 37 -4.06 -26.39 5.78
C LYS A 37 -5.24 -25.87 6.61
N ASN A 38 -4.99 -25.54 7.87
CA ASN A 38 -6.03 -25.23 8.86
C ASN A 38 -6.19 -23.71 9.10
N GLN A 39 -5.24 -22.91 8.65
CA GLN A 39 -5.26 -21.47 8.84
C GLN A 39 -5.18 -20.74 7.51
N ASN A 40 -5.69 -19.54 7.47
CA ASN A 40 -5.60 -18.66 6.29
C ASN A 40 -4.26 -17.91 6.31
N LEU A 41 -3.17 -18.66 6.19
CA LEU A 41 -1.79 -18.19 6.18
C LEU A 41 -1.18 -18.41 4.78
N TRP A 42 -0.73 -17.33 4.15
CA TRP A 42 -0.23 -17.32 2.78
C TRP A 42 1.15 -16.70 2.70
N LEU A 43 1.95 -17.22 1.80
CA LEU A 43 3.18 -16.61 1.30
C LEU A 43 2.95 -16.20 -0.16
N ASP A 44 2.99 -14.91 -0.43
CA ASP A 44 2.88 -14.33 -1.77
C ASP A 44 4.22 -13.76 -2.19
N ALA A 45 4.58 -13.86 -3.48
CA ALA A 45 5.80 -13.32 -4.04
C ALA A 45 5.55 -12.75 -5.43
N GLY A 46 6.21 -11.62 -5.74
CA GLY A 46 6.12 -10.93 -7.03
C GLY A 46 5.77 -9.45 -6.89
N ILE A 47 5.13 -8.89 -7.93
CA ILE A 47 4.59 -7.53 -7.92
C ILE A 47 3.21 -7.58 -7.27
N LEU A 48 3.09 -6.94 -6.12
CA LEU A 48 1.92 -6.94 -5.25
C LEU A 48 1.29 -5.56 -5.22
N PRO A 49 -0.04 -5.44 -5.10
CA PRO A 49 -0.66 -4.18 -4.67
C PRO A 49 -0.09 -3.74 -3.33
N SER A 50 0.05 -2.43 -3.14
CA SER A 50 0.56 -1.88 -1.89
C SER A 50 -0.30 -2.28 -0.69
N HIS A 51 0.36 -2.42 0.46
CA HIS A 51 -0.29 -2.65 1.74
C HIS A 51 -0.61 -1.34 2.49
N ILE A 52 -0.25 -0.20 1.91
CA ILE A 52 -0.38 1.12 2.55
C ILE A 52 -1.62 1.84 2.02
N GLY A 53 -2.35 2.47 2.93
CA GLY A 53 -3.48 3.33 2.58
C GLY A 53 -4.81 2.59 2.38
N PHE A 54 -5.82 3.37 2.06
CA PHE A 54 -7.21 2.92 1.84
C PHE A 54 -7.65 3.06 0.38
N GLU A 55 -6.87 3.73 -0.45
CA GLU A 55 -7.16 3.96 -1.86
C GLU A 55 -6.36 3.01 -2.74
N SER A 56 -7.00 2.54 -3.79
CA SER A 56 -6.42 1.63 -4.78
C SER A 56 -5.87 2.40 -5.99
N ALA A 57 -4.94 1.80 -6.73
CA ALA A 57 -4.57 2.27 -8.05
C ALA A 57 -5.74 2.18 -9.05
N ILE A 58 -6.76 1.37 -8.76
CA ILE A 58 -7.98 1.25 -9.56
C ILE A 58 -8.97 2.31 -9.10
N GLY A 59 -9.18 3.36 -9.90
CA GLY A 59 -10.06 4.48 -9.55
C GLY A 59 -11.52 4.10 -9.26
N ALA A 60 -12.02 3.02 -9.87
CA ALA A 60 -13.37 2.51 -9.61
C ALA A 60 -13.57 2.01 -8.16
N ASP A 61 -12.49 1.65 -7.47
CA ASP A 61 -12.53 1.18 -6.08
C ASP A 61 -12.40 2.34 -5.08
N CYS A 62 -12.15 3.55 -5.56
CA CYS A 62 -12.00 4.73 -4.71
C CYS A 62 -13.33 5.46 -4.50
N TRP A 63 -13.49 6.11 -3.36
CA TRP A 63 -14.69 6.90 -3.08
C TRP A 63 -14.71 8.26 -3.76
N THR A 64 -13.56 8.73 -4.18
CA THR A 64 -13.39 10.02 -4.85
C THR A 64 -12.99 9.80 -6.31
N THR A 65 -13.39 10.70 -7.18
CA THR A 65 -13.06 10.62 -8.63
C THR A 65 -11.55 10.72 -8.86
N THR A 66 -10.90 11.58 -8.10
CA THR A 66 -9.44 11.68 -8.04
C THR A 66 -8.98 11.18 -6.68
N ARG A 67 -7.89 10.42 -6.63
CA ARG A 67 -7.32 9.97 -5.37
C ARG A 67 -6.84 11.15 -4.52
N SER A 68 -6.76 10.94 -3.21
CA SER A 68 -6.22 11.93 -2.29
C SER A 68 -4.71 12.17 -2.52
N ILE A 69 -4.21 13.33 -2.09
CA ILE A 69 -2.78 13.63 -2.11
C ILE A 69 -1.99 12.60 -1.28
N ALA A 70 -2.57 12.06 -0.20
CA ALA A 70 -1.93 11.01 0.58
C ALA A 70 -1.67 9.76 -0.28
N ALA A 71 -2.65 9.31 -1.06
CA ALA A 71 -2.49 8.17 -1.96
C ALA A 71 -1.46 8.43 -3.06
N GLU A 72 -1.42 9.64 -3.62
CA GLU A 72 -0.44 10.02 -4.65
C GLU A 72 1.01 10.10 -4.08
N ASN A 73 1.17 10.20 -2.77
CA ASN A 73 2.46 10.22 -2.08
C ASN A 73 2.76 8.92 -1.29
N SER A 74 2.01 7.86 -1.55
CA SER A 74 2.23 6.50 -1.04
C SER A 74 2.39 5.50 -2.19
N PRO A 75 3.01 4.33 -1.97
CA PRO A 75 3.20 3.37 -3.05
C PRO A 75 1.88 2.73 -3.48
N TYR A 76 1.70 2.54 -4.79
CA TYR A 76 0.58 1.78 -5.36
C TYR A 76 0.89 0.30 -5.52
N TYR A 77 2.16 -0.03 -5.67
CA TYR A 77 2.65 -1.40 -5.82
C TYR A 77 3.96 -1.57 -5.07
N GLU A 78 4.27 -2.81 -4.77
CA GLU A 78 5.50 -3.21 -4.13
C GLU A 78 5.93 -4.55 -4.70
N THR A 79 7.23 -4.76 -4.84
CA THR A 79 7.73 -6.05 -5.31
C THR A 79 8.56 -6.72 -4.26
N GLY A 80 8.23 -7.97 -3.97
CA GLY A 80 8.92 -8.73 -2.94
C GLY A 80 8.12 -9.94 -2.48
N ILE A 81 8.21 -10.19 -1.20
CA ILE A 81 7.59 -11.32 -0.51
C ILE A 81 6.67 -10.78 0.59
N LYS A 82 5.49 -11.37 0.70
CA LYS A 82 4.51 -11.05 1.75
C LYS A 82 4.03 -12.32 2.44
N VAL A 83 4.13 -12.36 3.75
CA VAL A 83 3.43 -13.34 4.59
C VAL A 83 2.18 -12.69 5.14
N GLY A 84 1.01 -13.25 4.82
CA GLY A 84 -0.29 -12.72 5.25
C GLY A 84 -1.09 -13.77 6.01
N TYR A 85 -1.67 -13.36 7.12
CA TYR A 85 -2.56 -14.16 7.95
C TYR A 85 -3.91 -13.47 8.11
N THR A 86 -4.99 -14.22 7.92
CA THR A 86 -6.35 -13.73 8.19
C THR A 86 -7.04 -14.69 9.15
N THR A 87 -7.67 -14.15 10.18
CA THR A 87 -8.46 -14.94 11.14
C THR A 87 -9.64 -15.63 10.46
N ALA A 88 -10.11 -16.73 11.04
CA ALA A 88 -11.20 -17.53 10.48
C ALA A 88 -12.54 -16.78 10.34
N ASN A 89 -12.74 -15.73 11.14
CA ASN A 89 -13.91 -14.84 11.09
C ASN A 89 -13.70 -13.61 10.20
N ASP A 90 -12.59 -13.54 9.45
CA ASP A 90 -12.19 -12.43 8.56
C ASP A 90 -12.12 -11.04 9.25
N GLN A 91 -12.05 -11.00 10.58
CA GLN A 91 -11.99 -9.74 11.32
C GLN A 91 -10.60 -9.13 11.38
N LEU A 92 -9.55 -9.96 11.45
CA LEU A 92 -8.17 -9.47 11.54
C LEU A 92 -7.33 -10.00 10.39
N HIS A 93 -6.70 -9.09 9.67
CA HIS A 93 -5.65 -9.40 8.70
C HIS A 93 -4.32 -8.79 9.16
N LEU A 94 -3.29 -9.62 9.19
CA LEU A 94 -1.92 -9.24 9.48
C LEU A 94 -1.04 -9.58 8.28
N ALA A 95 -0.14 -8.68 7.90
CA ALA A 95 0.85 -8.98 6.89
C ALA A 95 2.23 -8.43 7.29
N PHE A 96 3.26 -9.18 6.93
CA PHE A 96 4.66 -8.76 6.96
C PHE A 96 5.22 -8.87 5.56
N LEU A 97 5.95 -7.83 5.13
CA LEU A 97 6.51 -7.73 3.80
C LEU A 97 8.02 -7.49 3.85
N VAL A 98 8.72 -8.09 2.89
CA VAL A 98 10.09 -7.74 2.54
C VAL A 98 10.08 -7.37 1.07
N VAL A 99 10.43 -6.11 0.76
CA VAL A 99 10.21 -5.51 -0.55
C VAL A 99 11.47 -4.81 -1.09
N ASN A 100 11.48 -4.55 -2.40
CA ASN A 100 12.61 -3.94 -3.11
C ASN A 100 12.87 -2.47 -2.76
N GLY A 101 11.87 -1.77 -2.22
CA GLY A 101 11.93 -0.35 -1.90
C GLY A 101 10.55 0.32 -2.01
N TRP A 102 10.53 1.63 -1.87
CA TRP A 102 9.33 2.43 -1.99
C TRP A 102 8.85 2.50 -3.45
N GLN A 103 7.77 1.77 -3.79
CA GLN A 103 7.24 1.70 -5.15
C GLN A 103 8.30 1.29 -6.19
N ARG A 104 8.95 0.12 -6.00
CA ARG A 104 9.97 -0.39 -6.90
C ARG A 104 9.66 -1.80 -7.40
N ILE A 105 9.53 -1.95 -8.74
CA ILE A 105 9.51 -3.27 -9.39
C ILE A 105 10.96 -3.76 -9.51
N LYS A 106 11.81 -3.01 -10.20
CA LYS A 106 13.23 -3.30 -10.26
C LYS A 106 13.96 -2.62 -9.10
N LYS A 107 14.63 -3.43 -8.28
CA LYS A 107 15.51 -2.90 -7.24
C LYS A 107 16.70 -2.17 -7.90
N PRO A 108 16.96 -0.90 -7.51
CA PRO A 108 18.13 -0.18 -8.02
C PRO A 108 19.45 -0.86 -7.61
N ASP A 109 20.44 -0.86 -8.51
CA ASP A 109 21.72 -1.55 -8.28
C ASP A 109 22.54 -0.96 -7.13
N TYR A 110 22.29 0.31 -6.77
CA TYR A 110 22.96 1.02 -5.68
C TYR A 110 22.32 0.81 -4.30
N ILE A 111 21.23 0.02 -4.22
CA ILE A 111 20.54 -0.33 -2.97
C ILE A 111 20.65 -1.85 -2.79
N GLN A 112 21.34 -2.29 -1.75
CA GLN A 112 21.43 -3.72 -1.41
C GLN A 112 20.46 -4.09 -0.28
N SER A 113 20.21 -3.15 0.62
CA SER A 113 19.33 -3.36 1.77
C SER A 113 17.88 -3.59 1.33
N PRO A 114 17.19 -4.60 1.87
CA PRO A 114 15.76 -4.76 1.65
C PRO A 114 14.99 -3.72 2.47
N SER A 115 13.77 -3.40 2.03
CA SER A 115 12.80 -2.66 2.81
C SER A 115 11.78 -3.61 3.44
N VAL A 116 11.19 -3.21 4.55
CA VAL A 116 10.18 -4.01 5.25
C VAL A 116 8.90 -3.22 5.48
N GLY A 117 7.80 -3.94 5.58
CA GLY A 117 6.48 -3.39 5.86
C GLY A 117 5.66 -4.29 6.75
N LEU A 118 4.76 -3.67 7.50
CA LEU A 118 3.74 -4.35 8.30
C LEU A 118 2.37 -3.78 7.96
N GLN A 119 1.35 -4.63 7.98
CA GLN A 119 -0.03 -4.22 7.92
C GLN A 119 -0.84 -4.93 8.99
N LEU A 120 -1.70 -4.19 9.64
CA LEU A 120 -2.78 -4.67 10.51
C LEU A 120 -4.08 -4.06 10.01
N ASN A 121 -5.02 -4.88 9.57
CA ASN A 121 -6.36 -4.45 9.21
C ASN A 121 -7.37 -5.16 10.12
N TYR A 122 -8.19 -4.39 10.83
CA TYR A 122 -9.17 -4.90 11.79
C TYR A 122 -10.58 -4.41 11.47
N LYS A 123 -11.44 -5.34 11.08
CA LYS A 123 -12.88 -5.13 10.91
C LYS A 123 -13.58 -5.37 12.23
N ALA A 124 -13.84 -4.32 12.98
CA ALA A 124 -14.54 -4.44 14.26
C ALA A 124 -15.98 -4.96 14.07
N ASN A 125 -16.62 -4.55 12.96
CA ASN A 125 -17.92 -5.02 12.49
C ASN A 125 -18.12 -4.57 11.04
N ASP A 126 -19.30 -4.80 10.45
CA ASP A 126 -19.62 -4.43 9.06
C ASP A 126 -19.59 -2.92 8.78
N LYS A 127 -19.53 -2.10 9.84
CA LYS A 127 -19.56 -0.63 9.73
C LYS A 127 -18.22 0.02 10.04
N LEU A 128 -17.29 -0.68 10.68
CA LEU A 128 -16.09 -0.06 11.23
C LEU A 128 -14.86 -0.92 10.95
N THR A 129 -13.93 -0.33 10.20
CA THR A 129 -12.63 -0.91 9.88
C THR A 129 -11.53 0.05 10.33
N PHE A 130 -10.49 -0.51 10.93
CA PHE A 130 -9.24 0.17 11.25
C PHE A 130 -8.10 -0.47 10.49
N ASN A 131 -7.16 0.34 10.05
CA ASN A 131 -5.92 -0.15 9.47
C ASN A 131 -4.73 0.62 10.04
N TYR A 132 -3.65 -0.11 10.25
CA TYR A 132 -2.31 0.44 10.41
C TYR A 132 -1.41 -0.25 9.41
N SER A 133 -0.58 0.53 8.73
CA SER A 133 0.48 0.02 7.88
C SER A 133 1.73 0.89 7.99
N ASN A 134 2.89 0.30 7.73
CA ASN A 134 4.15 1.03 7.75
C ASN A 134 5.11 0.56 6.67
N PHE A 135 6.13 1.36 6.44
CA PHE A 135 7.29 1.04 5.61
C PHE A 135 8.56 1.53 6.32
N ILE A 136 9.60 0.70 6.28
CA ILE A 136 10.94 1.05 6.74
C ILE A 136 11.93 0.56 5.69
N GLY A 137 12.69 1.47 5.09
CA GLY A 137 13.61 1.13 4.03
C GLY A 137 14.40 2.32 3.51
N THR A 138 14.93 2.22 2.30
CA THR A 138 15.65 3.32 1.67
C THR A 138 15.41 3.32 0.16
N ASP A 139 15.41 4.51 -0.43
CA ASP A 139 15.49 4.75 -1.88
C ASP A 139 16.81 5.44 -2.26
N GLN A 140 17.67 5.65 -1.29
CA GLN A 140 18.98 6.26 -1.46
C GLN A 140 20.06 5.19 -1.50
N PRO A 141 21.23 5.46 -2.12
CA PRO A 141 22.37 4.56 -2.05
C PRO A 141 22.72 4.16 -0.61
N ASP A 142 23.02 2.89 -0.40
CA ASP A 142 23.37 2.37 0.93
C ASP A 142 24.51 3.13 1.60
N SER A 143 25.44 3.69 0.80
CA SER A 143 26.53 4.54 1.29
C SER A 143 26.08 5.80 2.03
N LEU A 144 24.86 6.24 1.82
CA LEU A 144 24.30 7.43 2.48
C LEU A 144 23.63 7.13 3.82
N HIS A 145 23.47 5.85 4.15
CA HIS A 145 22.83 5.40 5.39
C HIS A 145 21.52 6.15 5.70
N SER A 146 20.71 6.36 4.64
CA SER A 146 19.42 7.02 4.76
C SER A 146 18.33 5.98 5.00
N ILE A 147 17.50 6.20 5.99
CA ILE A 147 16.34 5.35 6.27
C ILE A 147 15.10 6.21 6.15
N ARG A 148 14.18 5.79 5.25
CA ARG A 148 12.81 6.30 5.22
C ARG A 148 11.97 5.48 6.18
N THR A 149 11.20 6.15 7.03
CA THR A 149 10.10 5.53 7.77
C THR A 149 8.79 6.15 7.33
N PHE A 150 7.76 5.34 7.25
CA PHE A 150 6.42 5.80 6.91
C PHE A 150 5.39 5.01 7.70
N HIS A 151 4.39 5.70 8.20
CA HIS A 151 3.28 5.12 8.94
C HIS A 151 1.97 5.70 8.41
N ASN A 152 1.03 4.82 8.14
CA ASN A 152 -0.34 5.16 7.78
C ASN A 152 -1.30 4.54 8.79
N VAL A 153 -2.25 5.31 9.26
CA VAL A 153 -3.43 4.82 9.96
C VAL A 153 -4.67 5.29 9.23
N PHE A 154 -5.66 4.44 9.08
CA PHE A 154 -6.97 4.89 8.65
C PHE A 154 -8.11 4.20 9.40
N MET A 155 -9.23 4.89 9.45
CA MET A 155 -10.50 4.38 9.93
C MET A 155 -11.55 4.61 8.85
N GLN A 156 -12.27 3.55 8.50
CA GLN A 156 -13.44 3.63 7.64
C GLN A 156 -14.68 3.34 8.48
N PHE A 157 -15.65 4.25 8.46
CA PHE A 157 -16.87 4.15 9.24
C PHE A 157 -18.12 4.33 8.34
N LEU A 158 -19.03 3.37 8.41
CA LEU A 158 -20.28 3.31 7.65
C LEU A 158 -21.46 3.30 8.61
N PRO A 159 -21.79 4.44 9.28
CA PRO A 159 -22.82 4.47 10.33
C PRO A 159 -24.21 4.14 9.82
N ALA A 160 -24.51 4.46 8.56
CA ALA A 160 -25.76 4.20 7.90
C ALA A 160 -25.54 3.79 6.44
N ARG A 161 -26.56 3.24 5.76
CA ARG A 161 -26.46 2.83 4.35
C ARG A 161 -26.00 3.96 3.41
N GLN A 162 -26.30 5.19 3.75
CA GLN A 162 -26.07 6.37 2.91
C GLN A 162 -24.87 7.22 3.35
N LEU A 163 -24.26 6.95 4.50
CA LEU A 163 -23.17 7.76 5.02
C LEU A 163 -21.90 6.92 5.14
N GLY A 164 -20.83 7.40 4.54
CA GLY A 164 -19.50 6.83 4.69
C GLY A 164 -18.49 7.90 5.09
N LEU A 165 -17.63 7.56 6.02
CA LEU A 165 -16.54 8.40 6.52
C LEU A 165 -15.23 7.62 6.40
N ILE A 166 -14.20 8.26 5.85
CA ILE A 166 -12.82 7.79 5.95
C ILE A 166 -12.00 8.89 6.61
N PHE A 167 -11.33 8.55 7.68
CA PHE A 167 -10.27 9.36 8.25
C PHE A 167 -8.95 8.63 8.07
N SER A 168 -7.94 9.31 7.54
CA SER A 168 -6.58 8.78 7.39
C SER A 168 -5.55 9.79 7.85
N PHE A 169 -4.44 9.29 8.36
CA PHE A 169 -3.29 10.09 8.72
C PHE A 169 -2.01 9.38 8.34
N ASP A 170 -1.18 10.09 7.59
CA ASP A 170 0.14 9.65 7.20
C ASP A 170 1.19 10.47 7.94
N ILE A 171 2.26 9.81 8.36
CA ILE A 171 3.47 10.45 8.85
C ILE A 171 4.70 9.69 8.35
N GLY A 172 5.68 10.40 7.88
CA GLY A 172 6.92 9.82 7.40
C GLY A 172 8.14 10.68 7.70
N THR A 173 9.29 10.04 7.65
CA THR A 173 10.60 10.70 7.75
C THR A 173 11.51 10.20 6.65
N ASP A 174 12.31 11.10 6.09
CA ASP A 174 13.38 10.78 5.15
C ASP A 174 14.50 11.81 5.26
N LYS A 175 15.70 11.49 4.76
CA LYS A 175 16.77 12.49 4.69
C LYS A 175 16.48 13.53 3.61
N TYR A 176 16.43 14.79 4.05
CA TYR A 176 16.08 15.92 3.21
C TYR A 176 17.22 16.33 2.26
N ASN A 177 18.44 16.43 2.75
CA ASN A 177 19.61 16.91 1.99
C ASN A 177 20.90 16.17 2.33
N LEU A 178 20.81 14.85 2.48
CA LEU A 178 21.90 13.94 2.87
C LEU A 178 22.38 14.09 4.32
N LYS A 179 21.94 15.11 5.04
CA LYS A 179 22.40 15.41 6.42
C LYS A 179 21.27 15.43 7.45
N GLU A 180 20.11 15.93 7.08
CA GLU A 180 19.01 16.20 8.00
C GLU A 180 17.78 15.38 7.61
N TYR A 181 17.04 14.89 8.61
CA TYR A 181 15.76 14.24 8.40
C TYR A 181 14.63 15.26 8.32
N GLY A 182 13.86 15.20 7.25
CA GLY A 182 12.58 15.87 7.13
C GLY A 182 11.45 15.01 7.65
N ILE A 183 10.41 15.64 8.19
CA ILE A 183 9.16 14.97 8.60
C ILE A 183 8.05 15.55 7.74
N TRP A 184 7.22 14.67 7.19
CA TRP A 184 5.96 15.07 6.54
C TRP A 184 4.78 14.36 7.16
N HIS A 185 3.62 14.96 7.08
CA HIS A 185 2.36 14.39 7.54
C HIS A 185 1.21 14.83 6.64
N SER A 186 0.20 13.99 6.52
CA SER A 186 -0.97 14.25 5.69
C SER A 186 -2.25 13.70 6.36
N PRO A 187 -3.08 14.56 6.95
CA PRO A 187 -4.43 14.19 7.36
C PRO A 187 -5.37 14.17 6.15
N VAL A 188 -6.25 13.17 6.06
CA VAL A 188 -7.28 13.05 5.04
C VAL A 188 -8.61 12.76 5.71
N LEU A 189 -9.64 13.47 5.29
CA LEU A 189 -11.03 13.21 5.65
C LEU A 189 -11.87 13.12 4.38
N ILE A 190 -12.53 11.98 4.17
CA ILE A 190 -13.46 11.77 3.06
C ILE A 190 -14.85 11.50 3.63
N LEU A 191 -15.81 12.27 3.15
CA LEU A 191 -17.24 12.09 3.41
C LEU A 191 -17.91 11.65 2.12
N ARG A 192 -18.65 10.54 2.16
CA ARG A 192 -19.47 10.06 1.05
C ARG A 192 -20.92 9.98 1.47
N TYR A 193 -21.78 10.65 0.70
CA TYR A 193 -23.23 10.61 0.88
C TYR A 193 -23.91 10.48 -0.49
N PRO A 194 -24.55 9.35 -0.81
CA PRO A 194 -25.30 9.19 -2.05
C PRO A 194 -26.58 10.02 -1.99
N LEU A 195 -26.80 10.82 -3.04
CA LEU A 195 -27.98 11.71 -3.13
C LEU A 195 -29.25 10.97 -3.58
N ASN A 196 -29.09 9.80 -4.19
CA ASN A 196 -30.20 8.97 -4.69
C ASN A 196 -29.98 7.51 -4.36
N GLU A 197 -31.05 6.78 -4.04
CA GLU A 197 -31.07 5.32 -3.94
C GLU A 197 -31.10 4.70 -5.35
N LYS A 198 -29.96 4.64 -6.04
CA LYS A 198 -29.83 3.85 -7.28
C LYS A 198 -28.62 2.95 -7.21
#